data_72b17d12cba536da0466868deb43f097
#
_entry.id   72b17d12cba536da0466868deb43f097
#
_cell.length_a   1.000
_cell.length_b   1.000
_cell.length_c   1.000
_cell.angle_alpha   90.00
_cell.angle_beta   90.00
_cell.angle_gamma   90.00
#
_symmetry.space_group_name_H-M   'P 1'
#
loop_
_entity.id
_entity.type
_entity.pdbx_description
1 polymer ?
#
loop_
_entity_poly.entity_id
_entity_poly.type
_entity_poly.pdbx_seq_one_letter_code
_entity_poly.pdbx_strand_id
1 'polypeptide(L)'
;MHLRTLAAALALCQLATAQTFDFSLDSLASTTLINLNFSLPLPGTAIGNYDATNNPTGTITCTNVFGVCNNTSFAINSTLLTEPLLAGQPGGLFRASVDTSAGTIAITGLAVSPTGRQASTSDLTLELNYPTFRTRQPNSVFPGGFTLPLPLGQSTIDNVLLVQSAPAAGTLTASGTPDLWNVNVVVPTSLSLDLDLLGNAQSFGPVPFALPLVGTLDLSGSRPRLIVTADQSLNQTIPNPQPGTVIEDVALPIPTVIPTGGTANLVLDLIPGDLTVGLLTNLDWSAAGTPACTIASYCSSTPNTFSNGGQCSAAGSSSLGLGAFALTANGVPPGHAGRFYMSRTQSFLPFGDGNLCLGAPVRRLPVTYAGPRGNAAYAVNFEDLTQPTSLIRAGDTWNFQFIFRDPIGGPLTFNTTDAISVAFCP
;
A
#
# COMPACT_ATOMS: atom_id res chain seq x y z
N MET A 1 -21.43 -67.30 38.87
CA MET A 1 -21.04 -65.98 39.35
C MET A 1 -20.02 -65.36 38.36
N HIS A 2 -20.53 -64.66 37.35
CA HIS A 2 -19.71 -64.15 36.27
C HIS A 2 -19.45 -62.59 36.52
N LEU A 3 -18.21 -62.29 36.83
CA LEU A 3 -17.73 -60.89 36.90
C LEU A 3 -17.51 -60.39 35.46
N ARG A 4 -18.34 -59.48 35.00
CA ARG A 4 -18.11 -58.71 33.76
C ARG A 4 -17.26 -57.51 34.08
N THR A 5 -16.01 -57.54 33.67
CA THR A 5 -15.11 -56.39 33.64
C THR A 5 -15.55 -55.39 32.57
N LEU A 6 -16.07 -54.26 33.00
CA LEU A 6 -16.35 -53.11 32.13
C LEU A 6 -15.04 -52.35 31.88
N ALA A 7 -14.45 -52.53 30.71
CA ALA A 7 -13.34 -51.67 30.25
C ALA A 7 -13.94 -50.35 29.75
N ALA A 8 -13.85 -49.29 30.58
CA ALA A 8 -14.18 -47.96 30.15
C ALA A 8 -13.05 -47.43 29.24
N ALA A 9 -13.29 -47.40 27.93
CA ALA A 9 -12.43 -46.68 26.99
C ALA A 9 -12.57 -45.17 27.28
N LEU A 10 -11.59 -44.61 27.99
CA LEU A 10 -11.39 -43.15 28.02
C LEU A 10 -10.93 -42.74 26.60
N ALA A 11 -11.86 -42.25 25.80
CA ALA A 11 -11.54 -41.46 24.63
C ALA A 11 -10.94 -40.14 25.15
N LEU A 12 -9.61 -40.06 25.16
CA LEU A 12 -8.92 -38.79 25.27
C LEU A 12 -9.33 -37.93 24.06
N CYS A 13 -10.32 -37.07 24.28
CA CYS A 13 -10.62 -36.00 23.36
C CYS A 13 -9.39 -35.06 23.40
N GLN A 14 -8.43 -35.30 22.54
CA GLN A 14 -7.38 -34.32 22.29
C GLN A 14 -8.09 -33.06 21.77
N LEU A 15 -8.24 -32.07 22.62
CA LEU A 15 -8.58 -30.73 22.19
C LEU A 15 -7.47 -30.31 21.22
N ALA A 16 -7.75 -30.41 19.92
CA ALA A 16 -6.86 -29.89 18.92
C ALA A 16 -6.76 -28.37 19.14
N THR A 17 -5.66 -27.93 19.70
CA THR A 17 -5.40 -26.52 19.89
C THR A 17 -5.07 -25.91 18.54
N ALA A 18 -5.61 -24.72 18.28
CA ALA A 18 -5.25 -23.96 17.09
C ALA A 18 -3.72 -23.83 16.98
N GLN A 19 -3.18 -24.17 15.83
CA GLN A 19 -1.75 -24.05 15.55
C GLN A 19 -1.50 -22.74 14.84
N THR A 20 -0.45 -22.04 15.23
CA THR A 20 -0.09 -20.75 14.62
C THR A 20 1.23 -20.88 13.89
N PHE A 21 1.27 -20.38 12.68
CA PHE A 21 2.42 -20.41 11.80
C PHE A 21 2.72 -19.02 11.24
N ASP A 22 4.01 -18.70 11.12
CA ASP A 22 4.51 -17.59 10.32
C ASP A 22 4.82 -18.10 8.92
N PHE A 23 4.14 -17.54 7.92
CA PHE A 23 4.31 -17.88 6.52
C PHE A 23 5.16 -16.84 5.80
N SER A 24 6.07 -17.31 4.95
CA SER A 24 6.84 -16.51 4.01
C SER A 24 6.48 -16.91 2.59
N LEU A 25 6.24 -15.93 1.72
CA LEU A 25 6.06 -16.20 0.30
C LEU A 25 7.35 -16.76 -0.30
N ASP A 26 7.21 -17.83 -1.06
CA ASP A 26 8.27 -18.36 -1.91
C ASP A 26 8.25 -17.58 -3.22
N SER A 27 9.16 -16.62 -3.35
CA SER A 27 9.20 -15.73 -4.51
C SER A 27 9.47 -16.44 -5.83
N LEU A 28 10.12 -17.62 -5.80
CA LEU A 28 10.40 -18.41 -7.00
C LEU A 28 9.21 -19.27 -7.44
N ALA A 29 8.37 -19.67 -6.47
CA ALA A 29 7.18 -20.48 -6.70
C ALA A 29 5.89 -19.63 -6.75
N SER A 30 6.00 -18.31 -6.67
CA SER A 30 4.87 -17.40 -6.69
C SER A 30 4.95 -16.46 -7.86
N THR A 31 3.80 -16.11 -8.41
CA THR A 31 3.68 -15.11 -9.46
C THR A 31 2.64 -14.06 -9.09
N THR A 32 2.88 -12.85 -9.50
CA THR A 32 1.95 -11.74 -9.37
C THR A 32 1.86 -11.01 -10.69
N LEU A 33 0.63 -10.78 -11.14
CA LEU A 33 0.32 -9.92 -12.26
C LEU A 33 -0.74 -8.92 -11.80
N ILE A 34 -0.40 -7.64 -11.84
CA ILE A 34 -1.31 -6.56 -11.50
C ILE A 34 -1.35 -5.58 -12.66
N ASN A 35 -2.51 -5.47 -13.31
CA ASN A 35 -2.77 -4.41 -14.26
C ASN A 35 -3.38 -3.24 -13.51
N LEU A 36 -2.72 -2.10 -13.56
CA LEU A 36 -3.25 -0.84 -13.07
C LEU A 36 -3.70 0.02 -14.25
N ASN A 37 -4.77 0.75 -14.07
CA ASN A 37 -5.24 1.76 -15.01
C ASN A 37 -5.52 3.03 -14.21
N PHE A 38 -4.74 4.07 -14.49
CA PHE A 38 -4.94 5.38 -13.90
C PHE A 38 -5.53 6.31 -14.95
N SER A 39 -6.65 6.94 -14.64
CA SER A 39 -7.32 7.91 -15.50
C SER A 39 -7.66 9.16 -14.70
N LEU A 40 -7.00 10.27 -15.02
CA LEU A 40 -7.22 11.57 -14.40
C LEU A 40 -7.81 12.54 -15.43
N PRO A 41 -9.11 12.87 -15.36
CA PRO A 41 -9.69 13.93 -16.18
C PRO A 41 -9.05 15.28 -15.86
N LEU A 42 -8.69 15.99 -16.91
CA LEU A 42 -8.08 17.32 -16.87
C LEU A 42 -8.80 18.27 -17.84
N PRO A 43 -10.11 18.57 -17.62
CA PRO A 43 -10.78 19.58 -18.42
C PRO A 43 -10.14 20.95 -18.20
N GLY A 44 -10.27 21.83 -19.18
CA GLY A 44 -9.67 23.15 -19.07
C GLY A 44 -9.81 24.00 -20.32
N THR A 45 -8.89 24.91 -20.50
CA THR A 45 -8.78 25.77 -21.67
C THR A 45 -7.40 25.71 -22.30
N ALA A 46 -7.33 25.93 -23.60
CA ALA A 46 -6.10 26.04 -24.35
C ALA A 46 -6.06 27.35 -25.13
N ILE A 47 -4.88 27.95 -25.21
CA ILE A 47 -4.61 29.15 -26.01
C ILE A 47 -3.22 29.01 -26.65
N GLY A 48 -2.97 29.70 -27.74
CA GLY A 48 -1.63 29.78 -28.32
C GLY A 48 -0.68 30.58 -27.43
N ASN A 49 0.59 30.20 -27.41
CA ASN A 49 1.62 30.85 -26.58
C ASN A 49 2.07 32.21 -27.12
N TYR A 50 1.29 32.86 -28.01
CA TYR A 50 1.60 34.20 -28.53
C TYR A 50 1.46 35.24 -27.45
N ASP A 51 2.48 36.06 -27.34
CA ASP A 51 2.48 37.30 -26.54
C ASP A 51 3.15 38.43 -27.39
N ALA A 52 2.45 39.55 -27.53
CA ALA A 52 2.93 40.63 -28.38
C ALA A 52 4.26 41.25 -27.93
N THR A 53 4.57 41.14 -26.64
CA THR A 53 5.78 41.71 -26.03
C THR A 53 6.88 40.67 -25.87
N ASN A 54 6.50 39.49 -25.30
CA ASN A 54 7.47 38.51 -24.85
C ASN A 54 7.66 37.38 -25.87
N ASN A 55 6.63 37.08 -26.71
CA ASN A 55 6.69 36.00 -27.71
C ASN A 55 5.92 36.36 -28.99
N PRO A 56 6.37 37.38 -29.75
CA PRO A 56 5.63 37.91 -30.91
C PRO A 56 5.60 36.93 -32.10
N THR A 57 6.42 35.87 -32.09
CA THR A 57 6.44 34.79 -33.07
C THR A 57 5.75 33.53 -32.58
N GLY A 58 5.12 33.59 -31.43
CA GLY A 58 4.42 32.45 -30.81
C GLY A 58 3.21 31.99 -31.62
N THR A 59 2.73 30.81 -31.29
CA THR A 59 1.53 30.26 -31.90
C THR A 59 0.30 31.11 -31.54
N ILE A 60 -0.50 31.46 -32.53
CA ILE A 60 -1.77 32.17 -32.36
C ILE A 60 -2.90 31.17 -32.63
N THR A 61 -3.86 31.04 -31.74
CA THR A 61 -5.04 30.20 -31.90
C THR A 61 -6.25 30.98 -32.38
N CYS A 62 -7.07 30.35 -33.21
CA CYS A 62 -8.28 30.87 -33.75
C CYS A 62 -9.40 29.86 -33.65
N THR A 63 -10.49 30.19 -33.00
CA THR A 63 -11.69 29.32 -32.90
C THR A 63 -12.50 29.26 -34.19
N ASN A 64 -12.32 30.24 -35.09
CA ASN A 64 -12.90 30.23 -36.42
C ASN A 64 -11.91 29.72 -37.45
N VAL A 65 -12.28 28.71 -38.22
CA VAL A 65 -11.46 28.17 -39.31
C VAL A 65 -11.24 29.19 -40.42
N PHE A 66 -12.23 30.06 -40.67
CA PHE A 66 -12.16 31.15 -41.63
C PHE A 66 -12.38 32.49 -40.91
N GLY A 67 -11.53 33.44 -41.16
CA GLY A 67 -11.66 34.82 -40.59
C GLY A 67 -10.46 35.31 -39.80
N VAL A 68 -10.70 36.34 -38.98
CA VAL A 68 -9.69 36.99 -38.18
C VAL A 68 -9.25 36.06 -37.04
N CYS A 69 -7.95 36.07 -36.76
CA CYS A 69 -7.29 35.22 -35.75
C CYS A 69 -6.67 36.10 -34.68
N ASN A 70 -7.19 36.06 -33.47
CA ASN A 70 -6.86 36.97 -32.39
C ASN A 70 -6.31 36.28 -31.13
N ASN A 71 -5.66 35.15 -31.25
CA ASN A 71 -5.20 34.31 -30.13
C ASN A 71 -6.32 34.08 -29.10
N THR A 72 -7.29 33.30 -29.49
CA THR A 72 -8.51 33.03 -28.71
C THR A 72 -8.40 31.71 -28.00
N SER A 73 -8.72 31.67 -26.71
CA SER A 73 -8.81 30.46 -25.93
C SER A 73 -10.03 29.61 -26.33
N PHE A 74 -9.92 28.31 -26.16
CA PHE A 74 -11.00 27.35 -26.40
C PHE A 74 -11.00 26.26 -25.33
N ALA A 75 -12.18 25.71 -25.04
CA ALA A 75 -12.32 24.64 -24.06
C ALA A 75 -11.71 23.32 -24.59
N ILE A 76 -11.08 22.61 -23.70
CA ILE A 76 -10.55 21.27 -23.94
C ILE A 76 -11.07 20.29 -22.89
N ASN A 77 -11.19 19.01 -23.29
CA ASN A 77 -11.33 17.91 -22.36
C ASN A 77 -10.12 17.00 -22.53
N SER A 78 -9.25 16.97 -21.55
CA SER A 78 -8.11 16.09 -21.59
C SER A 78 -8.18 15.05 -20.47
N THR A 79 -7.51 13.93 -20.69
CA THR A 79 -7.42 12.85 -19.71
C THR A 79 -5.99 12.35 -19.69
N LEU A 80 -5.37 12.35 -18.51
CA LEU A 80 -4.07 11.76 -18.31
C LEU A 80 -4.23 10.27 -18.01
N LEU A 81 -3.59 9.43 -18.79
CA LEU A 81 -3.67 7.97 -18.72
C LEU A 81 -2.30 7.34 -18.54
N THR A 82 -2.24 6.32 -17.69
CA THR A 82 -1.13 5.37 -17.64
C THR A 82 -1.64 4.00 -17.24
N GLU A 83 -1.13 2.96 -17.90
CA GLU A 83 -1.58 1.56 -17.73
C GLU A 83 -0.38 0.66 -17.40
N PRO A 84 0.23 0.82 -16.21
CA PRO A 84 1.37 0.01 -15.83
C PRO A 84 0.96 -1.44 -15.57
N LEU A 85 1.73 -2.35 -16.14
CA LEU A 85 1.69 -3.76 -15.86
C LEU A 85 2.76 -4.08 -14.81
N LEU A 86 2.31 -4.41 -13.60
CA LEU A 86 3.18 -4.84 -12.52
C LEU A 86 3.26 -6.37 -12.55
N ALA A 87 4.40 -6.88 -13.00
CA ALA A 87 4.69 -8.31 -12.98
C ALA A 87 5.95 -8.54 -12.16
N GLY A 88 5.94 -9.55 -11.29
CA GLY A 88 7.11 -9.82 -10.48
C GLY A 88 6.99 -11.04 -9.59
N GLN A 89 8.06 -11.27 -8.87
CA GLN A 89 8.15 -12.29 -7.85
C GLN A 89 7.76 -11.66 -6.50
N PRO A 90 6.59 -12.02 -5.95
CA PRO A 90 6.14 -11.41 -4.71
C PRO A 90 7.03 -11.85 -3.54
N GLY A 91 7.23 -10.93 -2.62
CA GLY A 91 7.87 -11.20 -1.34
C GLY A 91 6.99 -10.70 -0.21
N GLY A 92 6.96 -11.43 0.90
CA GLY A 92 6.16 -10.97 2.03
C GLY A 92 5.87 -12.07 3.02
N LEU A 93 5.17 -11.69 4.07
CA LEU A 93 4.93 -12.48 5.25
C LEU A 93 3.53 -12.31 5.77
N PHE A 94 3.04 -13.31 6.46
CA PHE A 94 1.82 -13.25 7.24
C PHE A 94 1.83 -14.34 8.30
N ARG A 95 0.97 -14.18 9.29
CA ARG A 95 0.71 -15.20 10.30
C ARG A 95 -0.63 -15.85 10.06
N ALA A 96 -0.71 -17.17 10.16
CA ALA A 96 -1.96 -17.90 10.11
C ALA A 96 -2.15 -18.75 11.38
N SER A 97 -3.31 -18.63 12.00
CA SER A 97 -3.78 -19.51 13.06
C SER A 97 -4.77 -20.51 12.45
N VAL A 98 -4.48 -21.79 12.58
CA VAL A 98 -5.16 -22.91 11.91
C VAL A 98 -5.79 -23.80 12.96
N ASP A 99 -7.12 -23.94 12.92
CA ASP A 99 -7.86 -24.89 13.75
C ASP A 99 -8.57 -25.92 12.84
N THR A 100 -7.94 -27.07 12.67
CA THR A 100 -8.47 -28.15 11.82
C THR A 100 -9.71 -28.80 12.42
N SER A 101 -9.89 -28.74 13.74
CA SER A 101 -11.08 -29.30 14.42
C SER A 101 -12.29 -28.39 14.27
N ALA A 102 -12.10 -27.09 14.30
CA ALA A 102 -13.14 -26.11 14.05
C ALA A 102 -13.35 -25.81 12.55
N GLY A 103 -12.43 -26.24 11.69
CA GLY A 103 -12.47 -25.93 10.26
C GLY A 103 -12.25 -24.42 9.97
N THR A 104 -11.38 -23.78 10.73
CA THR A 104 -11.16 -22.33 10.63
C THR A 104 -9.69 -21.99 10.44
N ILE A 105 -9.46 -20.89 9.71
CA ILE A 105 -8.17 -20.25 9.56
C ILE A 105 -8.32 -18.76 9.85
N ALA A 106 -7.37 -18.17 10.57
CA ALA A 106 -7.30 -16.73 10.77
C ALA A 106 -5.97 -16.21 10.26
N ILE A 107 -5.99 -15.20 9.41
CA ILE A 107 -4.78 -14.55 8.87
C ILE A 107 -4.60 -13.20 9.53
N THR A 108 -3.38 -12.91 9.97
CA THR A 108 -2.99 -11.66 10.60
C THR A 108 -1.62 -11.20 10.10
N GLY A 109 -1.40 -9.89 10.09
CA GLY A 109 -0.10 -9.30 9.80
C GLY A 109 0.40 -9.53 8.37
N LEU A 110 -0.52 -9.72 7.40
CA LEU A 110 -0.12 -9.84 6.00
C LEU A 110 0.53 -8.54 5.53
N ALA A 111 1.77 -8.65 5.08
CA ALA A 111 2.53 -7.58 4.47
C ALA A 111 3.28 -8.16 3.26
N VAL A 112 2.86 -7.78 2.07
CA VAL A 112 3.35 -8.36 0.82
C VAL A 112 3.72 -7.25 -0.15
N SER A 113 4.93 -7.32 -0.71
CA SER A 113 5.29 -6.58 -1.91
C SER A 113 5.00 -7.47 -3.12
N PRO A 114 3.95 -7.16 -3.90
CA PRO A 114 3.52 -8.02 -5.00
C PRO A 114 4.55 -8.14 -6.13
N THR A 115 5.33 -7.09 -6.34
CA THR A 115 6.35 -7.03 -7.40
C THR A 115 7.76 -7.32 -6.90
N GLY A 116 7.85 -7.71 -5.65
CA GLY A 116 9.16 -7.73 -4.99
C GLY A 116 9.80 -6.35 -4.92
N ARG A 117 10.72 -5.82 -5.04
CA ARG A 117 11.24 -4.44 -5.04
C ARG A 117 11.52 -3.93 -6.46
N GLN A 118 10.87 -4.51 -7.46
CA GLN A 118 11.11 -4.10 -8.85
C GLN A 118 10.18 -2.94 -9.20
N ALA A 119 10.78 -1.88 -9.72
CA ALA A 119 10.04 -0.79 -10.32
C ALA A 119 9.49 -1.23 -11.69
N SER A 120 8.31 -0.73 -12.03
CA SER A 120 7.68 -0.92 -13.33
C SER A 120 7.51 0.44 -14.01
N THR A 121 7.82 0.49 -15.30
CA THR A 121 7.62 1.70 -16.12
C THR A 121 6.46 1.51 -17.07
N SER A 122 5.72 2.58 -17.30
CA SER A 122 4.62 2.61 -18.27
C SER A 122 4.61 3.95 -18.98
N ASP A 123 4.07 3.96 -20.20
CA ASP A 123 3.91 5.20 -20.95
C ASP A 123 2.82 6.08 -20.30
N LEU A 124 3.13 7.37 -20.22
CA LEU A 124 2.20 8.40 -19.77
C LEU A 124 1.66 9.13 -20.98
N THR A 125 0.37 9.07 -21.17
CA THR A 125 -0.31 9.65 -22.35
C THR A 125 -1.35 10.68 -21.90
N LEU A 126 -1.30 11.86 -22.52
CA LEU A 126 -2.38 12.83 -22.41
C LEU A 126 -3.30 12.68 -23.64
N GLU A 127 -4.50 12.22 -23.42
CA GLU A 127 -5.55 12.25 -24.44
C GLU A 127 -6.19 13.62 -24.47
N LEU A 128 -6.05 14.32 -25.58
CA LEU A 128 -6.58 15.67 -25.78
C LEU A 128 -7.79 15.64 -26.71
N ASN A 129 -8.96 16.03 -26.20
CA ASN A 129 -10.17 16.28 -26.97
C ASN A 129 -10.40 17.79 -27.07
N TYR A 130 -10.58 18.28 -28.28
CA TYR A 130 -10.72 19.70 -28.56
C TYR A 130 -11.75 19.97 -29.67
N PRO A 131 -12.39 21.16 -29.71
CA PRO A 131 -13.18 21.59 -30.82
C PRO A 131 -12.28 21.90 -32.03
N THR A 132 -12.86 21.98 -33.23
CA THR A 132 -12.09 22.40 -34.39
C THR A 132 -11.52 23.82 -34.16
N PHE A 133 -10.22 23.97 -34.34
CA PHE A 133 -9.53 25.24 -34.26
C PHE A 133 -8.43 25.33 -35.33
N ARG A 134 -7.90 26.52 -35.53
CA ARG A 134 -6.79 26.80 -36.42
C ARG A 134 -5.67 27.52 -35.67
N THR A 135 -4.45 27.31 -36.09
CA THR A 135 -3.29 28.08 -35.61
C THR A 135 -2.69 28.92 -36.74
N ARG A 136 -1.95 29.95 -36.30
CA ARG A 136 -0.97 30.66 -37.12
C ARG A 136 0.36 30.57 -36.39
N GLN A 137 1.46 30.44 -37.14
CA GLN A 137 2.83 30.29 -36.60
C GLN A 137 2.97 29.04 -35.73
N PRO A 138 2.85 27.84 -36.28
CA PRO A 138 2.62 27.49 -37.71
C PRO A 138 1.15 27.57 -38.11
N ASN A 139 0.91 27.74 -39.41
CA ASN A 139 -0.48 27.70 -39.95
C ASN A 139 -0.91 26.25 -40.09
N SER A 140 -1.91 25.84 -39.30
CA SER A 140 -2.49 24.51 -39.36
C SER A 140 -3.93 24.52 -38.87
N VAL A 141 -4.76 23.62 -39.44
CA VAL A 141 -6.11 23.36 -38.95
C VAL A 141 -6.08 22.08 -38.12
N PHE A 142 -6.73 22.13 -37.00
CA PHE A 142 -6.92 21.03 -36.08
C PHE A 142 -8.41 20.67 -36.08
N PRO A 143 -8.81 19.65 -36.82
CA PRO A 143 -10.20 19.21 -36.82
C PRO A 143 -10.58 18.64 -35.47
N GLY A 144 -11.70 19.06 -34.90
CA GLY A 144 -12.24 18.51 -33.66
C GLY A 144 -12.99 17.21 -33.85
N GLY A 145 -13.37 16.58 -32.75
CA GLY A 145 -14.21 15.39 -32.73
C GLY A 145 -13.46 14.07 -32.72
N PHE A 146 -12.14 14.09 -32.55
CA PHE A 146 -11.31 12.91 -32.25
C PHE A 146 -10.32 13.23 -31.16
N THR A 147 -9.88 12.16 -30.50
CA THR A 147 -8.89 12.24 -29.42
C THR A 147 -7.49 12.24 -30.02
N LEU A 148 -6.66 13.20 -29.63
CA LEU A 148 -5.25 13.26 -29.96
C LEU A 148 -4.45 12.68 -28.79
N PRO A 149 -3.85 11.48 -28.91
CA PRO A 149 -2.97 10.96 -27.89
C PRO A 149 -1.60 11.62 -27.99
N LEU A 150 -1.15 12.22 -26.89
CA LEU A 150 0.14 12.89 -26.77
C LEU A 150 1.00 12.14 -25.78
N PRO A 151 2.08 11.49 -26.19
CA PRO A 151 3.01 10.87 -25.26
C PRO A 151 3.76 11.94 -24.46
N LEU A 152 3.61 11.92 -23.14
CA LEU A 152 4.30 12.85 -22.25
C LEU A 152 5.64 12.30 -21.73
N GLY A 153 5.85 11.00 -21.83
CA GLY A 153 7.03 10.32 -21.32
C GLY A 153 6.67 9.03 -20.61
N GLN A 154 7.43 8.67 -19.61
CA GLN A 154 7.20 7.46 -18.82
C GLN A 154 6.85 7.81 -17.38
N SER A 155 5.95 7.04 -16.80
CA SER A 155 5.72 6.93 -15.37
C SER A 155 6.46 5.73 -14.81
N THR A 156 6.92 5.81 -13.57
CA THR A 156 7.53 4.70 -12.86
C THR A 156 6.73 4.42 -11.61
N ILE A 157 6.37 3.16 -11.40
CA ILE A 157 5.74 2.69 -10.16
C ILE A 157 6.74 1.82 -9.42
N ASP A 158 6.92 2.11 -8.16
CA ASP A 158 7.73 1.32 -7.24
C ASP A 158 7.06 1.18 -5.86
N ASN A 159 7.75 0.52 -4.93
CA ASN A 159 7.31 0.34 -3.54
C ASN A 159 5.85 -0.14 -3.39
N VAL A 160 5.37 -0.98 -4.31
CA VAL A 160 4.03 -1.54 -4.22
C VAL A 160 3.93 -2.44 -3.00
N LEU A 161 3.00 -2.11 -2.09
CA LEU A 161 2.83 -2.80 -0.82
C LEU A 161 1.35 -3.08 -0.55
N LEU A 162 1.05 -4.33 -0.24
CA LEU A 162 -0.23 -4.79 0.30
C LEU A 162 -0.07 -5.06 1.79
N VAL A 163 -0.79 -4.33 2.63
CA VAL A 163 -0.76 -4.51 4.08
C VAL A 163 -2.16 -4.81 4.58
N GLN A 164 -2.28 -5.81 5.43
CA GLN A 164 -3.53 -6.15 6.08
C GLN A 164 -4.01 -5.02 6.98
N SER A 165 -5.27 -4.63 6.84
CA SER A 165 -5.90 -3.55 7.61
C SER A 165 -6.67 -4.03 8.85
N ALA A 166 -7.10 -5.30 8.86
CA ALA A 166 -7.77 -5.94 9.99
C ALA A 166 -7.58 -7.46 9.95
N PRO A 167 -7.64 -8.17 11.10
CA PRO A 167 -7.60 -9.63 11.12
C PRO A 167 -8.67 -10.25 10.22
N ALA A 168 -8.32 -11.32 9.51
CA ALA A 168 -9.21 -12.02 8.61
C ALA A 168 -9.50 -13.43 9.13
N ALA A 169 -10.77 -13.81 9.12
CA ALA A 169 -11.20 -15.18 9.42
C ALA A 169 -11.70 -15.86 8.14
N GLY A 170 -11.35 -17.11 7.97
CA GLY A 170 -11.72 -17.93 6.83
C GLY A 170 -12.08 -19.36 7.22
N THR A 171 -12.38 -20.18 6.22
CA THR A 171 -12.77 -21.56 6.38
C THR A 171 -11.69 -22.53 5.89
N LEU A 172 -11.58 -23.65 6.60
CA LEU A 172 -10.82 -24.81 6.19
C LEU A 172 -11.79 -25.97 5.96
N THR A 173 -11.72 -26.59 4.79
CA THR A 173 -12.49 -27.80 4.49
C THR A 173 -11.55 -28.93 4.08
N ALA A 174 -11.80 -30.13 4.57
CA ALA A 174 -10.96 -31.28 4.21
C ALA A 174 -11.01 -31.53 2.70
N SER A 175 -9.85 -31.72 2.09
CA SER A 175 -9.75 -32.00 0.64
C SER A 175 -10.03 -33.47 0.28
N GLY A 176 -10.12 -34.35 1.29
CA GLY A 176 -10.17 -35.81 1.10
C GLY A 176 -8.78 -36.49 1.16
N THR A 177 -7.70 -35.74 1.10
CA THR A 177 -6.33 -36.19 1.35
C THR A 177 -5.96 -35.86 2.81
N PRO A 178 -5.35 -36.78 3.57
CA PRO A 178 -4.90 -36.52 4.92
C PRO A 178 -3.98 -35.25 4.95
N ASP A 179 -4.18 -34.43 5.96
CA ASP A 179 -3.40 -33.19 6.22
C ASP A 179 -3.45 -32.12 5.12
N LEU A 180 -4.26 -32.32 4.06
CA LEU A 180 -4.50 -31.34 3.00
C LEU A 180 -5.89 -30.70 3.16
N TRP A 181 -5.93 -29.38 3.23
CA TRP A 181 -7.14 -28.59 3.50
C TRP A 181 -7.39 -27.59 2.39
N ASN A 182 -8.63 -27.43 1.95
CA ASN A 182 -9.03 -26.32 1.12
C ASN A 182 -9.21 -25.07 1.98
N VAL A 183 -8.68 -23.96 1.53
CA VAL A 183 -8.69 -22.65 2.21
C VAL A 183 -9.56 -21.69 1.43
N ASN A 184 -10.39 -20.95 2.15
CA ASN A 184 -11.10 -19.80 1.60
C ASN A 184 -11.15 -18.69 2.67
N VAL A 185 -10.48 -17.56 2.38
CA VAL A 185 -10.42 -16.42 3.29
C VAL A 185 -10.38 -15.12 2.50
N VAL A 186 -11.12 -14.11 2.95
CA VAL A 186 -11.05 -12.75 2.40
C VAL A 186 -10.27 -11.89 3.39
N VAL A 187 -9.10 -11.41 2.95
CA VAL A 187 -8.22 -10.60 3.78
C VAL A 187 -8.45 -9.11 3.46
N PRO A 188 -8.94 -8.32 4.41
CA PRO A 188 -9.01 -6.88 4.24
C PRO A 188 -7.60 -6.30 4.23
N THR A 189 -7.21 -5.72 3.11
CA THR A 189 -5.90 -5.12 2.91
C THR A 189 -6.01 -3.66 2.51
N SER A 190 -4.89 -2.97 2.49
CA SER A 190 -4.70 -1.69 1.84
C SER A 190 -3.52 -1.77 0.89
N LEU A 191 -3.69 -1.21 -0.30
CA LEU A 191 -2.66 -1.06 -1.31
C LEU A 191 -2.03 0.32 -1.19
N SER A 192 -0.71 0.37 -1.14
CA SER A 192 0.08 1.60 -1.26
C SER A 192 1.13 1.41 -2.35
N LEU A 193 1.47 2.47 -3.04
CA LEU A 193 2.52 2.49 -4.06
C LEU A 193 3.11 3.90 -4.19
N ASP A 194 4.33 3.99 -4.70
CA ASP A 194 4.94 5.23 -5.10
C ASP A 194 4.91 5.34 -6.63
N LEU A 195 4.45 6.49 -7.12
CA LEU A 195 4.31 6.80 -8.53
C LEU A 195 5.19 8.01 -8.85
N ASP A 196 6.15 7.86 -9.74
CA ASP A 196 6.90 8.97 -10.32
C ASP A 196 6.29 9.35 -11.67
N LEU A 197 5.80 10.58 -11.74
CA LEU A 197 5.27 11.19 -12.96
C LEU A 197 6.24 12.28 -13.42
N LEU A 198 7.04 11.99 -14.43
CA LEU A 198 7.99 12.95 -15.05
C LEU A 198 8.98 13.57 -14.05
N GLY A 199 9.47 12.79 -13.08
CA GLY A 199 10.40 13.24 -12.05
C GLY A 199 9.72 13.84 -10.80
N ASN A 200 8.39 13.76 -10.73
CA ASN A 200 7.62 14.18 -9.56
C ASN A 200 7.10 12.93 -8.84
N ALA A 201 7.77 12.54 -7.78
CA ALA A 201 7.37 11.38 -6.97
C ALA A 201 6.14 11.70 -6.11
N GLN A 202 5.15 10.84 -6.18
CA GLN A 202 3.91 10.91 -5.41
C GLN A 202 3.63 9.55 -4.76
N SER A 203 3.25 9.54 -3.49
CA SER A 203 2.83 8.32 -2.81
C SER A 203 1.31 8.20 -2.86
N PHE A 204 0.84 7.05 -3.32
CA PHE A 204 -0.57 6.70 -3.40
C PHE A 204 -0.95 5.70 -2.32
N GLY A 205 -2.12 5.91 -1.76
CA GLY A 205 -2.70 5.02 -0.78
C GLY A 205 -2.61 5.55 0.66
N PRO A 206 -3.02 4.75 1.63
CA PRO A 206 -3.54 3.37 1.50
C PRO A 206 -4.95 3.31 0.88
N VAL A 207 -5.11 2.55 -0.20
CA VAL A 207 -6.41 2.28 -0.82
C VAL A 207 -6.96 0.96 -0.28
N PRO A 208 -8.17 0.93 0.32
CA PRO A 208 -8.78 -0.31 0.81
C PRO A 208 -8.99 -1.32 -0.31
N PHE A 209 -8.60 -2.56 -0.07
CA PHE A 209 -8.67 -3.64 -1.02
C PHE A 209 -8.99 -4.95 -0.29
N ALA A 210 -10.03 -5.66 -0.71
CA ALA A 210 -10.36 -6.97 -0.17
C ALA A 210 -9.67 -8.04 -1.02
N LEU A 211 -8.79 -8.84 -0.42
CA LEU A 211 -8.01 -9.89 -1.09
C LEU A 211 -8.63 -11.26 -0.82
N PRO A 212 -9.40 -11.84 -1.77
CA PRO A 212 -9.90 -13.20 -1.64
C PRO A 212 -8.77 -14.20 -1.92
N LEU A 213 -8.40 -15.00 -0.92
CA LEU A 213 -7.42 -16.06 -1.04
C LEU A 213 -8.14 -17.41 -1.05
N VAL A 214 -8.05 -18.13 -2.16
CA VAL A 214 -8.63 -19.46 -2.33
C VAL A 214 -7.53 -20.43 -2.73
N GLY A 215 -7.46 -21.58 -2.07
CA GLY A 215 -6.41 -22.54 -2.37
C GLY A 215 -6.32 -23.71 -1.41
N THR A 216 -5.11 -24.18 -1.14
CA THR A 216 -4.85 -25.36 -0.31
C THR A 216 -3.77 -25.10 0.73
N LEU A 217 -3.96 -25.69 1.90
CA LEU A 217 -3.00 -25.73 3.00
C LEU A 217 -2.59 -27.19 3.25
N ASP A 218 -1.32 -27.49 3.07
CA ASP A 218 -0.71 -28.78 3.35
C ASP A 218 0.00 -28.75 4.71
N LEU A 219 -0.45 -29.59 5.64
CA LEU A 219 0.10 -29.74 6.99
C LEU A 219 0.88 -31.06 7.18
N SER A 220 1.09 -31.85 6.11
CA SER A 220 1.71 -33.18 6.19
C SER A 220 3.20 -33.14 6.55
N GLY A 221 3.87 -32.01 6.32
CA GLY A 221 5.29 -31.82 6.57
C GLY A 221 5.63 -31.05 7.83
N SER A 222 6.91 -31.02 8.18
CA SER A 222 7.42 -30.15 9.27
C SER A 222 7.30 -28.64 8.97
N ARG A 223 7.09 -28.29 7.69
CA ARG A 223 6.84 -26.93 7.21
C ARG A 223 5.53 -26.92 6.45
N PRO A 224 4.47 -26.38 7.02
CA PRO A 224 3.21 -26.20 6.32
C PRO A 224 3.41 -25.40 5.03
N ARG A 225 2.65 -25.75 4.00
CA ARG A 225 2.68 -25.05 2.72
C ARG A 225 1.28 -24.55 2.37
N LEU A 226 1.17 -23.26 2.11
CA LEU A 226 -0.06 -22.64 1.64
C LEU A 226 0.12 -22.25 0.17
N ILE A 227 -0.79 -22.74 -0.68
CA ILE A 227 -0.87 -22.32 -2.09
C ILE A 227 -2.23 -21.69 -2.30
N VAL A 228 -2.25 -20.41 -2.69
CA VAL A 228 -3.48 -19.65 -2.87
C VAL A 228 -3.44 -18.84 -4.16
N THR A 229 -4.62 -18.70 -4.75
CA THR A 229 -4.84 -17.81 -5.87
C THR A 229 -5.79 -16.68 -5.47
N ALA A 230 -5.67 -15.53 -6.12
CA ALA A 230 -6.59 -14.43 -5.98
C ALA A 230 -6.72 -13.69 -7.31
N ASP A 231 -7.92 -13.77 -7.87
CA ASP A 231 -8.30 -13.02 -9.06
C ASP A 231 -9.32 -11.97 -8.62
N GLN A 232 -9.00 -10.69 -8.83
CA GLN A 232 -9.90 -9.62 -8.44
C GLN A 232 -9.81 -8.44 -9.39
N SER A 233 -10.95 -7.79 -9.59
CA SER A 233 -11.03 -6.49 -10.22
C SER A 233 -11.57 -5.47 -9.24
N LEU A 234 -10.94 -4.31 -9.18
CA LEU A 234 -11.38 -3.15 -8.43
C LEU A 234 -11.40 -1.95 -9.37
N ASN A 235 -12.43 -1.15 -9.27
CA ASN A 235 -12.48 0.16 -9.89
C ASN A 235 -12.90 1.17 -8.82
N GLN A 236 -12.04 2.13 -8.55
CA GLN A 236 -12.25 3.10 -7.48
C GLN A 236 -12.01 4.51 -7.98
N THR A 237 -12.90 5.42 -7.61
CA THR A 237 -12.73 6.85 -7.82
C THR A 237 -12.20 7.48 -6.54
N ILE A 238 -11.08 8.20 -6.65
CA ILE A 238 -10.47 8.95 -5.58
C ILE A 238 -10.80 10.42 -5.82
N PRO A 239 -11.61 11.04 -4.95
CA PRO A 239 -11.96 12.45 -5.10
C PRO A 239 -10.73 13.35 -5.10
N ASN A 240 -10.74 14.36 -5.95
CA ASN A 240 -9.71 15.39 -5.93
C ASN A 240 -9.75 16.12 -4.57
N PRO A 241 -8.65 16.13 -3.80
CA PRO A 241 -8.61 16.79 -2.49
C PRO A 241 -8.72 18.32 -2.58
N GLN A 242 -8.52 18.89 -3.76
CA GLN A 242 -8.57 20.34 -4.02
C GLN A 242 -9.42 20.63 -5.26
N PRO A 243 -10.74 20.40 -5.23
CA PRO A 243 -11.60 20.62 -6.39
C PRO A 243 -11.60 22.10 -6.79
N GLY A 244 -11.50 22.33 -8.10
CA GLY A 244 -11.49 23.68 -8.67
C GLY A 244 -10.13 24.39 -8.67
N THR A 245 -9.08 23.75 -8.18
CA THR A 245 -7.71 24.27 -8.35
C THR A 245 -7.34 24.22 -9.83
N VAL A 246 -6.85 25.34 -10.36
CA VAL A 246 -6.37 25.42 -11.75
C VAL A 246 -4.86 25.25 -11.75
N ILE A 247 -4.37 24.37 -12.63
CA ILE A 247 -2.96 24.28 -12.99
C ILE A 247 -2.76 25.18 -14.18
N GLU A 248 -2.21 26.35 -13.95
CA GLU A 248 -2.08 27.41 -14.95
C GLU A 248 -0.80 27.27 -15.77
N ASP A 249 -0.82 27.82 -16.99
CA ASP A 249 0.34 28.03 -17.85
C ASP A 249 1.09 26.74 -18.24
N VAL A 250 0.40 25.60 -18.38
CA VAL A 250 1.03 24.35 -18.80
C VAL A 250 1.38 24.42 -20.29
N ALA A 251 2.67 24.52 -20.60
CA ALA A 251 3.13 24.52 -21.99
C ALA A 251 2.97 23.15 -22.63
N LEU A 252 2.28 23.08 -23.77
CA LEU A 252 2.05 21.87 -24.52
C LEU A 252 2.37 22.06 -26.02
N PRO A 253 3.51 21.50 -26.51
CA PRO A 253 3.77 21.44 -27.94
C PRO A 253 2.95 20.30 -28.57
N ILE A 254 2.14 20.61 -29.57
CA ILE A 254 1.37 19.62 -30.33
C ILE A 254 1.79 19.56 -31.80
N PRO A 255 1.83 18.39 -32.43
CA PRO A 255 2.14 18.29 -33.85
C PRO A 255 1.01 18.91 -34.68
N THR A 256 1.37 19.62 -35.75
CA THR A 256 0.37 20.19 -36.69
C THR A 256 -0.35 19.08 -37.45
N VAL A 257 -1.66 19.29 -37.75
CA VAL A 257 -2.53 18.27 -38.34
C VAL A 257 -2.75 18.51 -39.84
N ILE A 258 -3.20 19.69 -40.23
CA ILE A 258 -3.46 20.05 -41.66
C ILE A 258 -2.91 21.45 -41.94
N PRO A 259 -1.75 21.58 -42.64
CA PRO A 259 -0.81 20.54 -42.98
C PRO A 259 0.00 20.01 -41.76
N THR A 260 0.57 18.83 -41.91
CA THR A 260 1.52 18.24 -40.94
C THR A 260 2.92 18.80 -41.12
N GLY A 261 3.85 18.50 -40.17
CA GLY A 261 5.29 18.79 -40.28
C GLY A 261 5.78 19.99 -39.47
N GLY A 262 4.92 20.56 -38.66
CA GLY A 262 5.27 21.62 -37.71
C GLY A 262 4.84 21.29 -36.27
N THR A 263 5.15 22.18 -35.35
CA THR A 263 4.71 22.11 -33.94
C THR A 263 4.01 23.40 -33.59
N ALA A 264 2.80 23.30 -33.09
CA ALA A 264 2.05 24.42 -32.48
C ALA A 264 2.25 24.36 -30.97
N ASN A 265 2.62 25.50 -30.38
CA ASN A 265 2.84 25.59 -28.94
C ASN A 265 1.59 26.19 -28.28
N LEU A 266 0.93 25.40 -27.48
CA LEU A 266 -0.22 25.82 -26.69
C LEU A 266 0.17 26.06 -25.24
N VAL A 267 -0.62 26.83 -24.56
CA VAL A 267 -0.64 27.01 -23.10
C VAL A 267 -2.00 26.54 -22.61
N LEU A 268 -1.99 25.67 -21.62
CA LEU A 268 -3.19 25.06 -21.06
C LEU A 268 -3.40 25.52 -19.63
N ASP A 269 -4.65 25.80 -19.29
CA ASP A 269 -5.14 25.90 -17.92
C ASP A 269 -6.00 24.68 -17.65
N LEU A 270 -5.58 23.83 -16.73
CA LEU A 270 -6.17 22.52 -16.48
C LEU A 270 -6.81 22.47 -15.10
N ILE A 271 -7.96 21.82 -14.98
CA ILE A 271 -8.67 21.60 -13.72
C ILE A 271 -8.67 20.11 -13.43
N PRO A 272 -7.86 19.62 -12.46
CA PRO A 272 -7.87 18.21 -12.12
C PRO A 272 -9.23 17.75 -11.60
N GLY A 273 -9.76 16.69 -12.19
CA GLY A 273 -10.96 15.99 -11.73
C GLY A 273 -10.64 14.91 -10.73
N ASP A 274 -11.59 14.00 -10.53
CA ASP A 274 -11.41 12.84 -9.68
C ASP A 274 -10.55 11.78 -10.39
N LEU A 275 -9.58 11.20 -9.66
CA LEU A 275 -8.74 10.14 -10.19
C LEU A 275 -9.50 8.80 -10.18
N THR A 276 -9.62 8.15 -11.31
CA THR A 276 -10.11 6.77 -11.40
C THR A 276 -8.93 5.81 -11.43
N VAL A 277 -8.95 4.82 -10.54
CA VAL A 277 -7.97 3.75 -10.47
C VAL A 277 -8.65 2.42 -10.72
N GLY A 278 -8.34 1.80 -11.83
CA GLY A 278 -8.69 0.41 -12.14
C GLY A 278 -7.56 -0.53 -11.71
N LEU A 279 -7.90 -1.65 -11.10
CA LEU A 279 -6.97 -2.68 -10.66
C LEU A 279 -7.51 -4.04 -11.08
N LEU A 280 -6.71 -4.79 -11.84
CA LEU A 280 -6.95 -6.21 -12.12
C LEU A 280 -5.76 -6.99 -11.54
N THR A 281 -6.06 -7.94 -10.64
CA THR A 281 -5.02 -8.79 -10.04
C THR A 281 -5.21 -10.24 -10.47
N ASN A 282 -4.09 -10.88 -10.79
CA ASN A 282 -3.98 -12.33 -10.90
C ASN A 282 -2.78 -12.75 -10.07
N LEU A 283 -3.06 -13.38 -8.94
CA LEU A 283 -2.07 -13.77 -7.95
C LEU A 283 -2.06 -15.28 -7.83
N ASP A 284 -0.89 -15.89 -7.90
CA ASP A 284 -0.65 -17.29 -7.58
C ASP A 284 0.50 -17.33 -6.59
N TRP A 285 0.17 -17.56 -5.32
CA TRP A 285 1.11 -17.47 -4.22
C TRP A 285 1.33 -18.82 -3.56
N SER A 286 2.59 -19.17 -3.40
CA SER A 286 3.07 -20.28 -2.60
C SER A 286 3.80 -19.74 -1.38
N ALA A 287 3.41 -20.18 -0.18
CA ALA A 287 4.05 -19.75 1.06
C ALA A 287 4.45 -20.95 1.90
N ALA A 288 5.65 -20.90 2.48
CA ALA A 288 6.15 -21.88 3.43
C ALA A 288 5.97 -21.38 4.86
N GLY A 289 5.38 -22.22 5.72
CA GLY A 289 5.13 -21.91 7.11
C GLY A 289 6.21 -22.43 8.06
N THR A 290 6.42 -21.72 9.15
CA THR A 290 7.17 -22.18 10.33
C THR A 290 6.33 -21.94 11.58
N PRO A 291 6.46 -22.74 12.66
CA PRO A 291 5.78 -22.46 13.91
C PRO A 291 6.05 -21.02 14.37
N ALA A 292 5.00 -20.28 14.69
CA ALA A 292 5.12 -18.85 15.02
C ALA A 292 5.78 -18.64 16.38
N CYS A 293 6.61 -17.64 16.45
CA CYS A 293 7.12 -17.13 17.73
C CYS A 293 6.06 -16.25 18.41
N THR A 294 6.18 -16.08 19.74
CA THR A 294 5.18 -15.36 20.51
C THR A 294 5.35 -13.85 20.40
N ILE A 295 4.24 -13.16 20.17
CA ILE A 295 4.13 -11.71 20.34
C ILE A 295 3.01 -11.48 21.35
N ALA A 296 3.30 -10.73 22.41
CA ALA A 296 2.33 -10.42 23.45
C ALA A 296 2.25 -8.92 23.68
N SER A 297 1.03 -8.37 23.69
CA SER A 297 0.82 -7.00 24.14
C SER A 297 0.89 -6.94 25.66
N TYR A 298 1.47 -5.88 26.19
CA TYR A 298 1.52 -5.58 27.61
C TYR A 298 1.43 -4.06 27.81
N CYS A 299 1.24 -3.62 29.04
CA CYS A 299 1.08 -2.22 29.36
C CYS A 299 -0.26 -1.62 28.87
N SER A 300 -0.56 -0.40 29.29
CA SER A 300 -1.76 0.33 28.89
C SER A 300 -1.37 1.69 28.33
N SER A 301 -2.06 2.09 27.28
CA SER A 301 -2.01 3.44 26.71
C SER A 301 -3.00 4.37 27.42
N THR A 302 -2.79 5.66 27.28
CA THR A 302 -3.71 6.71 27.72
C THR A 302 -4.45 7.33 26.54
N PRO A 303 -5.61 7.95 26.75
CA PRO A 303 -6.30 8.69 25.68
C PRO A 303 -5.39 9.76 25.05
N ASN A 304 -5.59 9.99 23.76
CA ASN A 304 -4.90 11.01 22.97
C ASN A 304 -5.93 11.82 22.16
N THR A 305 -5.52 12.83 21.40
CA THR A 305 -6.43 13.67 20.60
C THR A 305 -7.24 12.93 19.55
N PHE A 306 -6.83 11.73 19.16
CA PHE A 306 -7.44 10.96 18.07
C PHE A 306 -8.23 9.74 18.56
N SER A 307 -7.81 9.11 19.67
CA SER A 307 -8.43 7.87 20.17
C SER A 307 -8.39 7.75 21.70
N ASN A 308 -9.09 6.74 22.22
CA ASN A 308 -9.04 6.38 23.64
C ASN A 308 -7.73 5.72 24.08
N GLY A 309 -6.73 5.65 23.19
CA GLY A 309 -5.39 5.14 23.45
C GLY A 309 -4.75 4.55 22.19
N GLY A 310 -3.47 4.86 21.95
CA GLY A 310 -2.70 4.29 20.86
C GLY A 310 -2.32 2.83 21.13
N GLN A 311 -2.30 2.00 20.11
CA GLN A 311 -1.93 0.59 20.18
C GLN A 311 -0.65 0.33 19.38
N CYS A 312 0.31 -0.39 19.98
CA CYS A 312 1.50 -0.92 19.32
C CYS A 312 1.25 -2.38 18.93
N SER A 313 1.63 -2.75 17.74
CA SER A 313 1.55 -4.13 17.26
C SER A 313 2.72 -4.44 16.32
N ALA A 314 2.81 -5.68 15.85
CA ALA A 314 3.79 -6.08 14.85
C ALA A 314 3.10 -6.80 13.70
N ALA A 315 3.66 -6.60 12.51
CA ALA A 315 3.27 -7.28 11.28
C ALA A 315 4.47 -8.07 10.73
N GLY A 316 4.19 -9.09 9.95
CA GLY A 316 5.21 -10.00 9.45
C GLY A 316 5.62 -11.04 10.48
N SER A 317 6.84 -11.58 10.37
CA SER A 317 7.36 -12.66 11.20
C SER A 317 8.40 -12.21 12.18
N SER A 318 8.35 -12.73 13.41
CA SER A 318 9.44 -12.63 14.37
C SER A 318 10.53 -13.70 14.19
N SER A 319 10.48 -14.51 13.11
CA SER A 319 11.59 -15.35 12.68
C SER A 319 12.65 -14.50 11.97
N LEU A 320 13.88 -14.57 12.44
CA LEU A 320 14.99 -13.82 11.84
C LEU A 320 15.38 -14.35 10.47
N GLY A 321 15.17 -15.65 10.22
CA GLY A 321 15.46 -16.27 8.93
C GLY A 321 14.57 -15.78 7.80
N LEU A 322 13.41 -15.20 8.11
CA LEU A 322 12.48 -14.64 7.13
C LEU A 322 12.72 -13.17 6.81
N GLY A 323 13.47 -12.45 7.65
CA GLY A 323 13.99 -11.10 7.38
C GLY A 323 12.97 -9.97 7.26
N ALA A 324 11.69 -10.22 7.54
CA ALA A 324 10.67 -9.19 7.39
C ALA A 324 9.78 -9.09 8.64
N PHE A 325 10.10 -8.13 9.46
CA PHE A 325 9.39 -7.78 10.68
C PHE A 325 9.09 -6.28 10.64
N ALA A 326 7.84 -5.90 10.84
CA ALA A 326 7.43 -4.51 10.87
C ALA A 326 6.70 -4.20 12.18
N LEU A 327 6.99 -3.05 12.75
CA LEU A 327 6.27 -2.48 13.87
C LEU A 327 5.15 -1.59 13.35
N THR A 328 3.98 -1.66 13.96
CA THR A 328 2.84 -0.82 13.61
C THR A 328 2.28 -0.14 14.86
N ALA A 329 1.78 1.08 14.69
CA ALA A 329 1.05 1.80 15.71
C ALA A 329 -0.28 2.28 15.14
N ASN A 330 -1.36 2.12 15.87
CA ASN A 330 -2.71 2.52 15.47
C ASN A 330 -3.34 3.42 16.55
N GLY A 331 -4.32 4.23 16.15
CA GLY A 331 -5.00 5.14 17.08
C GLY A 331 -4.12 6.30 17.54
N VAL A 332 -3.18 6.77 16.71
CA VAL A 332 -2.31 7.92 16.99
C VAL A 332 -2.72 9.12 16.14
N PRO A 333 -2.48 10.37 16.56
CA PRO A 333 -2.90 11.55 15.81
C PRO A 333 -2.32 11.59 14.39
N PRO A 334 -3.17 11.72 13.36
CA PRO A 334 -2.74 11.75 11.96
C PRO A 334 -1.78 12.90 11.66
N GLY A 335 -0.83 12.66 10.75
CA GLY A 335 0.14 13.65 10.28
C GLY A 335 1.24 14.00 11.28
N HIS A 336 1.20 13.44 12.49
CA HIS A 336 2.19 13.75 13.51
C HIS A 336 3.36 12.77 13.52
N ALA A 337 4.55 13.30 13.83
CA ALA A 337 5.75 12.52 13.93
C ALA A 337 5.78 11.69 15.22
N GLY A 338 6.31 10.47 15.12
CA GLY A 338 6.61 9.60 16.24
C GLY A 338 7.85 8.76 15.98
N ARG A 339 8.18 7.91 16.93
CA ARG A 339 9.25 6.92 16.81
C ARG A 339 8.88 5.66 17.55
N PHE A 340 9.27 4.53 17.02
CA PHE A 340 9.36 3.31 17.80
C PHE A 340 10.62 3.32 18.66
N TYR A 341 10.47 2.78 19.84
CA TYR A 341 11.55 2.56 20.80
C TYR A 341 11.59 1.08 21.13
N MET A 342 12.77 0.59 21.45
CA MET A 342 12.98 -0.81 21.81
C MET A 342 13.84 -0.96 23.06
N SER A 343 13.57 -2.01 23.83
CA SER A 343 14.35 -2.38 25.02
C SER A 343 14.24 -3.88 25.31
N ARG A 344 15.24 -4.43 25.99
CA ARG A 344 15.19 -5.81 26.52
C ARG A 344 14.41 -5.94 27.81
N THR A 345 14.16 -4.83 28.50
CA THR A 345 13.50 -4.82 29.80
C THR A 345 12.20 -4.03 29.75
N GLN A 346 11.26 -4.41 30.58
CA GLN A 346 9.99 -3.72 30.74
C GLN A 346 10.06 -2.73 31.91
N SER A 347 9.24 -1.69 31.85
CA SER A 347 8.99 -0.76 32.97
C SER A 347 7.52 -0.28 32.91
N PHE A 348 7.13 0.51 33.88
CA PHE A 348 5.86 1.23 33.86
C PHE A 348 6.05 2.54 34.63
N LEU A 349 6.33 3.61 33.89
CA LEU A 349 6.63 4.92 34.46
C LEU A 349 5.82 6.00 33.70
N PRO A 350 5.26 7.00 34.38
CA PRO A 350 4.66 8.16 33.70
C PRO A 350 5.68 8.83 32.76
N PHE A 351 5.29 9.09 31.52
CA PHE A 351 6.16 9.68 30.52
C PHE A 351 5.35 10.44 29.46
N GLY A 352 5.51 11.75 29.43
CA GLY A 352 4.62 12.59 28.64
C GLY A 352 3.20 12.55 29.22
N ASP A 353 2.23 12.56 28.34
CA ASP A 353 0.82 12.39 28.70
C ASP A 353 0.41 10.89 28.77
N GLY A 354 1.40 9.97 28.69
CA GLY A 354 1.22 8.52 28.73
C GLY A 354 2.15 7.81 29.70
N ASN A 355 2.49 6.56 29.38
CA ASN A 355 3.35 5.70 30.19
C ASN A 355 4.51 5.15 29.37
N LEU A 356 5.74 5.22 29.88
CA LEU A 356 6.89 4.51 29.33
C LEU A 356 6.90 3.07 29.85
N CYS A 357 6.70 2.12 28.97
CA CYS A 357 6.65 0.69 29.29
C CYS A 357 7.97 -0.04 29.00
N LEU A 358 8.99 0.69 28.58
CA LEU A 358 10.32 0.19 28.26
C LEU A 358 11.30 0.55 29.38
N GLY A 359 11.99 -0.44 29.90
CA GLY A 359 13.07 -0.24 30.88
C GLY A 359 14.39 0.16 30.19
N ALA A 360 15.29 0.78 30.94
CA ALA A 360 16.61 1.16 30.44
C ALA A 360 17.53 -0.07 30.19
N PRO A 361 18.41 -0.02 29.20
CA PRO A 361 18.59 1.05 28.20
C PRO A 361 17.57 1.01 27.06
N VAL A 362 17.02 2.17 26.71
CA VAL A 362 16.04 2.32 25.65
C VAL A 362 16.73 2.79 24.36
N ARG A 363 16.42 2.17 23.23
CA ARG A 363 16.92 2.52 21.90
C ARG A 363 15.83 3.16 21.04
N ARG A 364 16.23 4.10 20.20
CA ARG A 364 15.36 4.85 19.30
C ARG A 364 15.49 4.29 17.90
N LEU A 365 14.37 4.00 17.25
CA LEU A 365 14.31 3.69 15.83
C LEU A 365 14.06 4.99 15.01
N PRO A 366 14.15 4.98 13.68
CA PRO A 366 13.92 6.15 12.84
C PRO A 366 12.57 6.83 13.08
N VAL A 367 12.49 8.11 12.69
CA VAL A 367 11.22 8.87 12.75
C VAL A 367 10.23 8.28 11.76
N THR A 368 8.99 8.16 12.20
CA THR A 368 7.87 7.68 11.39
C THR A 368 6.71 8.66 11.54
N TYR A 369 6.01 8.95 10.47
CA TYR A 369 4.84 9.82 10.49
C TYR A 369 3.56 9.00 10.49
N ALA A 370 2.57 9.43 11.27
CA ALA A 370 1.26 8.80 11.25
C ALA A 370 0.50 9.18 9.97
N GLY A 371 -0.01 8.20 9.27
CA GLY A 371 -0.87 8.38 8.10
C GLY A 371 -2.23 9.00 8.44
N PRO A 372 -3.04 9.33 7.43
CA PRO A 372 -4.32 10.02 7.61
C PRO A 372 -5.33 9.27 8.50
N ARG A 373 -5.16 7.96 8.64
CA ARG A 373 -6.02 7.09 9.48
C ARG A 373 -5.49 6.89 10.90
N GLY A 374 -4.47 7.64 11.30
CA GLY A 374 -3.87 7.49 12.62
C GLY A 374 -3.07 6.20 12.79
N ASN A 375 -2.46 5.71 11.74
CA ASN A 375 -1.58 4.54 11.73
C ASN A 375 -0.16 4.93 11.33
N ALA A 376 0.84 4.32 11.97
CA ALA A 376 2.25 4.44 11.63
C ALA A 376 2.84 3.04 11.48
N ALA A 377 3.78 2.86 10.54
CA ALA A 377 4.46 1.59 10.33
C ALA A 377 5.96 1.82 10.13
N TYR A 378 6.76 0.88 10.63
CA TYR A 378 8.22 0.88 10.46
C TYR A 378 8.71 -0.55 10.20
N ALA A 379 9.23 -0.80 9.01
CA ALA A 379 9.89 -2.06 8.68
C ALA A 379 11.26 -2.10 9.39
N VAL A 380 11.44 -3.07 10.27
CA VAL A 380 12.69 -3.23 11.01
C VAL A 380 13.71 -3.89 10.09
N ASN A 381 14.75 -3.14 9.72
CA ASN A 381 15.90 -3.71 9.06
C ASN A 381 16.88 -4.24 10.14
N PHE A 382 17.00 -5.55 10.24
CA PHE A 382 17.89 -6.17 11.22
C PHE A 382 19.37 -5.89 10.95
N GLU A 383 19.73 -5.59 9.69
CA GLU A 383 21.11 -5.23 9.32
C GLU A 383 21.53 -3.87 9.88
N ASP A 384 20.60 -2.97 10.12
CA ASP A 384 20.87 -1.66 10.74
C ASP A 384 21.06 -1.76 12.26
N LEU A 385 20.66 -2.88 12.86
CA LEU A 385 20.75 -3.13 14.30
C LEU A 385 22.07 -3.84 14.69
N THR A 386 23.20 -3.37 14.15
CA THR A 386 24.52 -4.01 14.29
C THR A 386 25.21 -3.76 15.62
N GLN A 387 24.78 -2.76 16.39
CA GLN A 387 25.40 -2.45 17.67
C GLN A 387 25.07 -3.53 18.71
N PRO A 388 26.01 -3.95 19.57
CA PRO A 388 25.79 -5.00 20.57
C PRO A 388 24.55 -4.78 21.44
N THR A 389 24.19 -3.51 21.67
CA THR A 389 23.06 -3.09 22.51
C THR A 389 21.72 -3.02 21.78
N SER A 390 21.69 -3.23 20.46
CA SER A 390 20.48 -3.25 19.64
C SER A 390 20.36 -4.53 18.81
N LEU A 391 21.39 -5.37 18.78
CA LEU A 391 21.41 -6.60 18.00
C LEU A 391 20.35 -7.58 18.52
N ILE A 392 19.47 -7.99 17.61
CA ILE A 392 18.42 -8.98 17.86
C ILE A 392 18.93 -10.35 17.42
N ARG A 393 18.84 -11.34 18.29
CA ARG A 393 19.24 -12.73 18.03
C ARG A 393 18.08 -13.67 18.23
N ALA A 394 18.16 -14.84 17.61
CA ALA A 394 17.22 -15.92 17.88
C ALA A 394 17.26 -16.30 19.38
N GLY A 395 16.08 -16.40 19.99
CA GLY A 395 15.90 -16.61 21.42
C GLY A 395 15.85 -15.32 22.25
N ASP A 396 16.15 -14.15 21.67
CA ASP A 396 16.00 -12.88 22.35
C ASP A 396 14.53 -12.47 22.47
N THR A 397 14.19 -11.85 23.58
CA THR A 397 12.93 -11.12 23.76
C THR A 397 13.19 -9.63 23.79
N TRP A 398 12.49 -8.89 22.93
CA TRP A 398 12.55 -7.45 22.86
C TRP A 398 11.17 -6.83 23.03
N ASN A 399 11.13 -5.67 23.67
CA ASN A 399 9.91 -4.91 23.90
C ASN A 399 9.94 -3.66 23.04
N PHE A 400 8.78 -3.31 22.45
CA PHE A 400 8.62 -2.17 21.55
C PHE A 400 7.45 -1.32 21.97
N GLN A 401 7.58 0.01 21.80
CA GLN A 401 6.55 1.01 22.08
C GLN A 401 6.69 2.17 21.10
N PHE A 402 5.58 2.78 20.69
CA PHE A 402 5.59 3.98 19.86
C PHE A 402 5.33 5.22 20.70
N ILE A 403 6.19 6.23 20.56
CA ILE A 403 6.07 7.53 21.21
C ILE A 403 5.86 8.57 20.14
N PHE A 404 4.81 9.38 20.26
CA PHE A 404 4.34 10.27 19.21
C PHE A 404 3.99 11.67 19.72
N ARG A 405 4.02 12.65 18.82
CA ARG A 405 3.58 14.02 19.10
C ARG A 405 2.06 14.07 19.19
N ASP A 406 1.57 14.73 20.23
CA ASP A 406 0.15 14.97 20.51
C ASP A 406 -0.03 16.39 21.07
N PRO A 407 0.11 17.44 20.23
CA PRO A 407 0.23 18.82 20.68
C PRO A 407 -0.99 19.36 21.44
N ILE A 408 -2.15 18.70 21.29
CA ILE A 408 -3.43 19.14 21.87
C ILE A 408 -3.94 18.15 22.94
N GLY A 409 -3.37 16.94 23.01
CA GLY A 409 -3.89 15.84 23.84
C GLY A 409 -3.55 15.95 25.32
N GLY A 410 -2.66 16.86 25.70
CA GLY A 410 -2.25 17.04 27.08
C GLY A 410 -1.15 18.10 27.25
N PRO A 411 -0.76 18.40 28.50
CA PRO A 411 0.19 19.48 28.80
C PRO A 411 1.60 19.22 28.31
N LEU A 412 2.00 17.95 28.11
CA LEU A 412 3.38 17.60 27.75
C LEU A 412 3.56 17.43 26.24
N THR A 413 2.50 17.57 25.42
CA THR A 413 2.51 17.64 23.95
C THR A 413 3.02 16.37 23.25
N PHE A 414 3.15 15.27 23.95
CA PHE A 414 3.47 13.95 23.40
C PHE A 414 2.89 12.84 24.26
N ASN A 415 2.56 11.72 23.62
CA ASN A 415 1.94 10.58 24.25
C ASN A 415 2.59 9.26 23.80
N THR A 416 2.15 8.14 24.35
CA THR A 416 2.68 6.80 24.09
C THR A 416 1.55 5.83 23.77
N THR A 417 1.86 4.79 22.99
CA THR A 417 1.00 3.61 22.84
C THR A 417 1.12 2.69 24.04
N ASP A 418 0.35 1.61 24.10
CA ASP A 418 0.73 0.39 24.82
C ASP A 418 2.05 -0.15 24.24
N ALA A 419 2.51 -1.29 24.74
CA ALA A 419 3.76 -1.90 24.31
C ALA A 419 3.57 -3.39 23.96
N ILE A 420 4.43 -3.91 23.09
CA ILE A 420 4.51 -5.33 22.76
C ILE A 420 5.83 -5.94 23.17
N SER A 421 5.78 -7.20 23.59
CA SER A 421 6.92 -8.07 23.83
C SER A 421 6.99 -9.11 22.71
N VAL A 422 8.14 -9.20 22.05
CA VAL A 422 8.36 -10.05 20.89
C VAL A 422 9.50 -11.02 21.20
N ALA A 423 9.20 -12.33 21.18
CA ALA A 423 10.23 -13.36 21.19
C ALA A 423 10.65 -13.66 19.74
N PHE A 424 11.92 -13.45 19.43
CA PHE A 424 12.49 -13.74 18.11
C PHE A 424 13.00 -15.16 18.05
N CYS A 425 12.70 -15.86 16.96
CA CYS A 425 13.18 -17.21 16.69
C CYS A 425 14.03 -17.30 15.43
N PRO A 426 14.71 -18.45 15.18
CA PRO A 426 15.56 -18.68 14.02
C PRO A 426 14.86 -18.46 12.69
#